data_47440c6ceffa1a7ad6153eceee7fab7e
#
_entry.id   47440c6ceffa1a7ad6153eceee7fab7e
#
_cell.length_a   1.000
_cell.length_b   1.000
_cell.length_c   1.000
_cell.angle_alpha   90.00
_cell.angle_beta   90.00
_cell.angle_gamma   90.00
#
_symmetry.space_group_name_H-M   'P 1'
#
loop_
_entity.id
_entity.type
_entity.pdbx_description
1 polymer ?
#
loop_
_entity_poly.entity_id
_entity_poly.type
_entity_poly.pdbx_seq_one_letter_code
_entity_poly.pdbx_strand_id
1 'polypeptide(L)'
;MIKSIKLKGGQAAVQALKREKTKHLFGLIGSATMEIFDALYHEKDIKFIGVRDERTGAHMADGYARASNRPGVILAGQNGPGATNLVTGIAQAAAAFSP
;
A
#
# COMPACT_ATOMS: atom_id res chain seq x y z
N MET A 1 7.60 -19.88 25.49
CA MET A 1 6.34 -20.35 24.87
C MET A 1 5.91 -19.34 23.81
N ILE A 2 5.73 -19.78 22.58
CA ILE A 2 5.25 -18.92 21.48
C ILE A 2 3.73 -18.90 21.55
N LYS A 3 3.14 -17.74 21.80
CA LYS A 3 1.68 -17.55 21.70
C LYS A 3 1.29 -17.39 20.23
N SER A 4 0.40 -18.23 19.73
CA SER A 4 -0.23 -18.00 18.44
C SER A 4 -1.27 -16.89 18.56
N ILE A 5 -1.22 -15.91 17.66
CA ILE A 5 -2.21 -14.84 17.57
C ILE A 5 -3.06 -15.11 16.32
N LYS A 6 -4.38 -15.16 16.51
CA LYS A 6 -5.30 -15.23 15.38
C LYS A 6 -5.59 -13.83 14.86
N LEU A 7 -5.29 -13.59 13.61
CA LEU A 7 -5.58 -12.34 12.91
C LEU A 7 -6.52 -12.61 11.74
N LYS A 8 -7.40 -11.66 11.45
CA LYS A 8 -8.11 -11.61 10.17
C LYS A 8 -7.11 -11.28 9.05
N GLY A 9 -7.43 -11.66 7.81
CA GLY A 9 -6.55 -11.42 6.67
C GLY A 9 -6.12 -9.96 6.51
N GLY A 10 -7.05 -9.02 6.63
CA GLY A 10 -6.72 -7.59 6.59
C GLY A 10 -5.77 -7.15 7.70
N GLN A 11 -5.96 -7.65 8.90
CA GLN A 11 -5.07 -7.38 10.03
C GLN A 11 -3.68 -7.96 9.79
N ALA A 12 -3.61 -9.18 9.25
CA ALA A 12 -2.33 -9.81 8.92
C ALA A 12 -1.56 -9.00 7.86
N ALA A 13 -2.25 -8.50 6.84
CA ALA A 13 -1.65 -7.64 5.81
C ALA A 13 -1.06 -6.36 6.43
N VAL A 14 -1.81 -5.68 7.30
CA VAL A 14 -1.32 -4.47 7.98
C VAL A 14 -0.13 -4.79 8.89
N GLN A 15 -0.15 -5.92 9.62
CA GLN A 15 0.99 -6.32 10.43
C GLN A 15 2.24 -6.63 9.60
N ALA A 16 2.07 -7.22 8.40
CA ALA A 16 3.18 -7.42 7.48
C ALA A 16 3.81 -6.08 7.05
N LEU A 17 2.98 -5.12 6.66
CA LEU A 17 3.44 -3.77 6.32
C LEU A 17 4.19 -3.09 7.48
N LYS A 18 3.73 -3.28 8.71
CA LYS A 18 4.42 -2.75 9.89
C LYS A 18 5.79 -3.40 10.09
N ARG A 19 5.90 -4.71 9.90
CA ARG A 19 7.18 -5.43 10.00
C ARG A 19 8.18 -4.93 8.96
N GLU A 20 7.70 -4.57 7.77
CA GLU A 20 8.51 -3.93 6.72
C GLU A 20 8.77 -2.43 6.99
N LYS A 21 8.37 -1.93 8.15
CA LYS A 21 8.56 -0.54 8.59
C LYS A 21 7.91 0.49 7.65
N THR A 22 6.82 0.12 7.00
CA THR A 22 6.02 1.03 6.18
C THR A 22 5.48 2.17 7.04
N LYS A 23 5.70 3.41 6.62
CA LYS A 23 5.19 4.61 7.32
C LYS A 23 4.07 5.31 6.55
N HIS A 24 4.09 5.20 5.23
CA HIS A 24 3.10 5.81 4.36
C HIS A 24 2.59 4.76 3.38
N LEU A 25 1.29 4.75 3.17
CA LEU A 25 0.62 3.90 2.20
C LEU A 25 -0.27 4.79 1.34
N PHE A 26 -0.01 4.79 0.05
CA PHE A 26 -0.87 5.46 -0.92
C PHE A 26 -1.94 4.51 -1.41
N GLY A 27 -3.12 5.00 -1.74
CA GLY A 27 -4.12 4.09 -2.23
C GLY A 27 -5.49 4.69 -2.48
N LEU A 28 -6.34 3.86 -3.06
CA LEU A 28 -7.74 4.16 -3.31
C LEU A 28 -8.57 3.02 -2.72
N ILE A 29 -9.53 3.38 -1.87
CA ILE A 29 -10.39 2.40 -1.21
C ILE A 29 -11.33 1.77 -2.24
N GLY A 30 -11.38 0.45 -2.24
CA GLY A 30 -12.28 -0.32 -3.08
C GLY A 30 -12.88 -1.51 -2.33
N SER A 31 -13.98 -2.05 -2.84
CA SER A 31 -14.71 -3.13 -2.17
C SER A 31 -13.88 -4.42 -1.98
N ALA A 32 -12.99 -4.72 -2.91
CA ALA A 32 -12.14 -5.92 -2.81
C ALA A 32 -11.07 -5.83 -1.72
N THR A 33 -10.75 -4.63 -1.23
CA THR A 33 -9.68 -4.39 -0.26
C THR A 33 -10.19 -3.77 1.04
N MET A 34 -11.50 -3.74 1.26
CA MET A 34 -12.11 -3.10 2.44
C MET A 34 -11.57 -3.64 3.76
N GLU A 35 -11.34 -4.94 3.86
CA GLU A 35 -10.81 -5.57 5.07
C GLU A 35 -9.43 -5.05 5.47
N ILE A 36 -8.59 -4.76 4.46
CA ILE A 36 -7.27 -4.16 4.69
C ILE A 36 -7.43 -2.71 5.13
N PHE A 37 -8.30 -1.95 4.46
CA PHE A 37 -8.54 -0.55 4.81
C PHE A 37 -9.19 -0.40 6.19
N ASP A 38 -10.09 -1.32 6.57
CA ASP A 38 -10.66 -1.35 7.92
C ASP A 38 -9.57 -1.56 8.98
N ALA A 39 -8.69 -2.53 8.76
CA ALA A 39 -7.56 -2.75 9.67
C ALA A 39 -6.60 -1.54 9.70
N LEU A 40 -6.36 -0.91 8.55
CA LEU A 40 -5.49 0.26 8.43
C LEU A 40 -6.08 1.48 9.15
N TYR A 41 -7.40 1.64 9.18
CA TYR A 41 -8.08 2.72 9.88
C TYR A 41 -7.74 2.76 11.38
N HIS A 42 -7.56 1.60 11.98
CA HIS A 42 -7.19 1.48 13.40
C HIS A 42 -5.68 1.52 13.65
N GLU A 43 -4.87 1.56 12.57
CA GLU A 43 -3.42 1.56 12.68
C GLU A 43 -2.87 2.99 12.73
N LYS A 44 -2.10 3.29 13.78
CA LYS A 44 -1.55 4.63 13.99
C LYS A 44 -0.15 4.84 13.42
N ASP A 45 0.57 3.75 13.18
CA ASP A 45 1.96 3.81 12.74
C ASP A 45 2.11 3.97 11.22
N ILE A 46 1.03 3.74 10.47
CA ILE A 46 1.01 3.87 9.01
C ILE A 46 0.03 4.97 8.63
N LYS A 47 0.53 6.01 7.99
CA LYS A 47 -0.29 7.08 7.46
C LYS A 47 -0.84 6.70 6.09
N PHE A 48 -2.15 6.62 5.97
CA PHE A 48 -2.83 6.42 4.70
C PHE A 48 -2.99 7.76 3.96
N ILE A 49 -2.61 7.77 2.69
CA ILE A 49 -2.75 8.92 1.80
C ILE A 49 -3.66 8.50 0.64
N GLY A 50 -4.90 8.96 0.69
CA GLY A 50 -5.91 8.66 -0.31
C GLY A 50 -5.64 9.38 -1.62
N VAL A 51 -5.82 8.66 -2.73
CA VAL A 51 -5.70 9.20 -4.08
C VAL A 51 -7.04 9.10 -4.80
N ARG A 52 -7.17 9.76 -5.93
CA ARG A 52 -8.37 9.72 -6.78
C ARG A 52 -8.25 8.74 -7.94
N ASP A 53 -7.04 8.27 -8.20
CA ASP A 53 -6.73 7.31 -9.26
C ASP A 53 -5.47 6.56 -8.85
N GLU A 54 -5.45 5.25 -9.03
CA GLU A 54 -4.30 4.40 -8.65
C GLU A 54 -3.03 4.75 -9.44
N ARG A 55 -3.16 5.29 -10.67
CA ARG A 55 -2.01 5.80 -11.43
C ARG A 55 -1.28 6.89 -10.65
N THR A 56 -2.03 7.86 -10.14
CA THR A 56 -1.47 8.91 -9.29
C THR A 56 -0.82 8.31 -8.05
N GLY A 57 -1.49 7.37 -7.40
CA GLY A 57 -0.95 6.68 -6.23
C GLY A 57 0.36 5.97 -6.50
N ALA A 58 0.47 5.28 -7.64
CA ALA A 58 1.70 4.60 -8.04
C ALA A 58 2.86 5.59 -8.26
N HIS A 59 2.60 6.72 -8.94
CA HIS A 59 3.61 7.77 -9.12
C HIS A 59 3.99 8.45 -7.81
N MET A 60 3.04 8.64 -6.89
CA MET A 60 3.32 9.18 -5.56
C MET A 60 4.21 8.22 -4.75
N ALA A 61 3.92 6.92 -4.81
CA ALA A 61 4.74 5.90 -4.16
C ALA A 61 6.17 5.88 -4.74
N ASP A 62 6.31 5.97 -6.07
CA ASP A 62 7.60 6.07 -6.73
C ASP A 62 8.38 7.32 -6.26
N GLY A 63 7.74 8.49 -6.24
CA GLY A 63 8.35 9.72 -5.76
C GLY A 63 8.77 9.64 -4.29
N TYR A 64 7.93 9.04 -3.44
CA TYR A 64 8.26 8.79 -2.05
C TYR A 64 9.48 7.86 -1.91
N ALA A 65 9.53 6.79 -2.68
CA ALA A 65 10.64 5.85 -2.65
C ALA A 65 11.97 6.52 -3.03
N ARG A 66 11.95 7.33 -4.08
CA ARG A 66 13.13 8.09 -4.53
C ARG A 66 13.61 9.10 -3.48
N ALA A 67 12.69 9.82 -2.86
CA ALA A 67 13.03 10.87 -1.89
C ALA A 67 13.45 10.29 -0.53
N SER A 68 12.82 9.20 -0.09
CA SER A 68 13.03 8.62 1.24
C SER A 68 14.06 7.50 1.27
N ASN A 69 14.40 6.93 0.12
CA ASN A 69 15.19 5.71 -0.02
C ASN A 69 14.56 4.52 0.75
N ARG A 70 13.22 4.47 0.77
CA ARG A 70 12.41 3.41 1.37
C ARG A 70 11.42 2.89 0.34
N PRO A 71 10.91 1.67 0.49
CA PRO A 71 9.87 1.16 -0.40
C PRO A 71 8.65 2.07 -0.45
N GLY A 72 8.20 2.41 -1.65
CA GLY A 72 6.93 3.07 -1.88
C GLY A 72 5.81 2.02 -1.91
N VAL A 73 4.76 2.23 -1.14
CA VAL A 73 3.68 1.25 -1.01
C VAL A 73 2.39 1.85 -1.55
N ILE A 74 1.77 1.16 -2.48
CA ILE A 74 0.47 1.52 -3.08
C ILE A 74 -0.50 0.35 -2.92
N LEU A 75 -1.74 0.64 -2.56
CA LEU A 75 -2.83 -0.33 -2.49
C LEU A 75 -3.93 0.06 -3.47
N ALA A 76 -4.15 -0.79 -4.47
CA ALA A 76 -5.22 -0.59 -5.45
C ALA A 76 -6.60 -0.85 -4.85
N GLY A 77 -7.60 -0.13 -5.35
CA GLY A 77 -8.97 -0.24 -4.84
C GLY A 77 -9.68 -1.51 -5.30
N GLN A 78 -9.42 -1.96 -6.52
CA GLN A 78 -10.15 -3.08 -7.10
C GLN A 78 -9.26 -3.91 -8.03
N ASN A 79 -9.73 -5.12 -8.37
CA ASN A 79 -8.98 -6.11 -9.15
C ASN A 79 -9.02 -5.91 -10.67
N GLY A 80 -9.91 -5.09 -11.19
CA GLY A 80 -9.99 -4.72 -12.61
C GLY A 80 -9.17 -3.46 -12.88
N PRO A 81 -9.82 -2.32 -13.20
CA PRO A 81 -9.13 -1.06 -13.49
C PRO A 81 -8.21 -0.60 -12.36
N GLY A 82 -8.56 -0.89 -11.11
CA GLY A 82 -7.70 -0.57 -9.96
C GLY A 82 -6.30 -1.18 -10.10
N ALA A 83 -6.24 -2.46 -10.47
CA ALA A 83 -4.98 -3.14 -10.70
C ALA A 83 -4.27 -2.66 -11.96
N THR A 84 -4.98 -2.50 -13.08
CA THR A 84 -4.37 -2.09 -14.36
C THR A 84 -3.91 -0.63 -14.33
N ASN A 85 -4.53 0.23 -13.55
CA ASN A 85 -4.10 1.62 -13.35
C ASN A 85 -2.71 1.73 -12.70
N LEU A 86 -2.23 0.70 -12.05
CA LEU A 86 -0.89 0.70 -11.44
C LEU A 86 0.24 0.53 -12.47
N VAL A 87 -0.04 -0.02 -13.65
CA VAL A 87 0.98 -0.50 -14.59
C VAL A 87 1.97 0.59 -14.98
N THR A 88 1.50 1.77 -15.36
CA THR A 88 2.37 2.87 -15.79
C THR A 88 3.31 3.33 -14.67
N GLY A 89 2.80 3.52 -13.47
CA GLY A 89 3.62 3.94 -12.33
C GLY A 89 4.64 2.88 -11.91
N ILE A 90 4.24 1.61 -11.93
CA ILE A 90 5.15 0.50 -11.64
C ILE A 90 6.24 0.39 -12.72
N ALA A 91 5.87 0.54 -14.00
CA ALA A 91 6.84 0.53 -15.09
C ALA A 91 7.87 1.66 -14.95
N GLN A 92 7.41 2.86 -14.58
CA GLN A 92 8.31 3.98 -14.30
C GLN A 92 9.23 3.70 -13.10
N ALA A 93 8.69 3.21 -12.02
CA ALA A 93 9.47 2.86 -10.83
C ALA A 93 10.53 1.78 -11.14
N ALA A 94 10.14 0.76 -11.90
CA ALA A 94 11.05 -0.30 -12.33
C ALA A 94 12.20 0.26 -13.20
N ALA A 95 11.88 1.14 -14.16
CA ALA A 95 12.88 1.77 -15.01
C ALA A 95 13.87 2.65 -14.22
N ALA A 96 13.42 3.19 -13.11
CA ALA A 96 14.24 4.04 -12.23
C ALA A 96 14.89 3.27 -11.06
N PHE A 97 14.68 1.95 -10.99
CA PHE A 97 15.14 1.10 -9.87
C PHE A 97 14.63 1.59 -8.50
N SER A 98 13.45 2.19 -8.45
CA SER A 98 12.82 2.63 -7.21
C SER A 98 12.32 1.42 -6.41
N PRO A 99 12.55 1.35 -5.08
CA PRO A 99 12.04 0.29 -4.24
C PRO A 99 10.54 0.40 -3.96
#